data_af59c4c68c1c0c1f54fe96eb49dd92e5
#
_entry.id   af59c4c68c1c0c1f54fe96eb49dd92e5
#
_cell.length_a   1.000
_cell.length_b   1.000
_cell.length_c   1.000
_cell.angle_alpha   90.00
_cell.angle_beta   90.00
_cell.angle_gamma   90.00
#
_symmetry.space_group_name_H-M   'P 1'
#
loop_
_entity.id
_entity.type
_entity.pdbx_description
1 polymer ?
#
loop_
_entity_poly.entity_id
_entity_poly.type
_entity_poly.pdbx_seq_one_letter_code
_entity_poly.pdbx_strand_id
1 'polypeptide(L)'
;NIWITVSYLQKNTIFIYRFMTDLLFNQDSYLKETEASIIGVEENIIKLDRTIFYAESGGQPGDQGEIVLKDQVLKVVDTKKGSKPNEILHIVDGPIDQSLINQSAELKINWELRYAHMKMHSSCHILCSLVDALITGASVGSAKSRIDFDVDPSMLNKEELNEKIRDIISKDYPIIINQITGDELKSNPHLAKGAAVSPPVIDNKVQTVQIGEGENIIDLQCCGGTHCQSTKEIGPLEIGKIENKGKRNRRINI
;
A
#
# COMPACT_ATOMS: atom_id res chain seq x y z
N ASN A 1 -46.03 -10.75 8.37
CA ASN A 1 -44.96 -10.00 9.11
C ASN A 1 -43.52 -10.43 8.81
N ILE A 2 -43.29 -11.65 8.28
CA ILE A 2 -41.95 -12.16 7.96
C ILE A 2 -41.42 -11.56 6.64
N TRP A 3 -42.26 -11.26 5.70
CA TRP A 3 -41.88 -10.69 4.39
C TRP A 3 -41.38 -9.24 4.43
N ILE A 4 -41.81 -8.44 5.41
CA ILE A 4 -41.38 -7.05 5.55
C ILE A 4 -39.98 -6.99 6.13
N THR A 5 -39.59 -7.89 7.02
CA THR A 5 -38.28 -7.92 7.68
C THR A 5 -37.19 -8.33 6.70
N VAL A 6 -37.44 -9.28 5.79
CA VAL A 6 -36.46 -9.72 4.77
C VAL A 6 -36.20 -8.62 3.73
N SER A 7 -37.25 -7.88 3.33
CA SER A 7 -37.06 -6.76 2.37
C SER A 7 -36.30 -5.58 2.96
N TYR A 8 -36.39 -5.35 4.27
CA TYR A 8 -35.69 -4.26 4.96
C TYR A 8 -34.19 -4.59 5.15
N LEU A 9 -33.88 -5.84 5.47
CA LEU A 9 -32.49 -6.31 5.59
C LEU A 9 -31.78 -6.33 4.22
N GLN A 10 -32.45 -6.78 3.16
CA GLN A 10 -31.88 -6.74 1.82
C GLN A 10 -31.66 -5.31 1.31
N LYS A 11 -32.58 -4.37 1.56
CA LYS A 11 -32.41 -2.98 1.18
C LYS A 11 -31.27 -2.30 1.94
N ASN A 12 -31.10 -2.58 3.24
CA ASN A 12 -30.03 -2.02 4.04
C ASN A 12 -28.66 -2.62 3.69
N THR A 13 -28.60 -3.94 3.37
CA THR A 13 -27.38 -4.59 2.92
C THR A 13 -26.94 -4.05 1.56
N ILE A 14 -27.86 -3.87 0.60
CA ILE A 14 -27.57 -3.24 -0.70
C ILE A 14 -27.14 -1.77 -0.52
N PHE A 15 -27.72 -1.04 0.43
CA PHE A 15 -27.38 0.35 0.69
C PHE A 15 -25.98 0.51 1.32
N ILE A 16 -25.56 -0.44 2.16
CA ILE A 16 -24.21 -0.48 2.76
C ILE A 16 -23.16 -0.80 1.69
N TYR A 17 -23.40 -1.79 0.82
CA TYR A 17 -22.50 -2.13 -0.30
C TYR A 17 -22.32 -0.99 -1.30
N ARG A 18 -23.26 -0.05 -1.41
CA ARG A 18 -23.19 1.06 -2.34
C ARG A 18 -22.15 2.14 -1.97
N PHE A 19 -21.54 2.05 -0.78
CA PHE A 19 -20.55 3.02 -0.29
C PHE A 19 -19.14 2.42 -0.07
N MET A 20 -18.95 1.11 -0.34
CA MET A 20 -17.64 0.48 -0.22
C MET A 20 -16.99 0.38 -1.60
N THR A 21 -15.75 0.84 -1.70
CA THR A 21 -14.93 0.72 -2.90
C THR A 21 -14.27 -0.64 -2.94
N ASP A 22 -14.35 -1.36 -4.06
CA ASP A 22 -13.55 -2.57 -4.29
C ASP A 22 -12.09 -2.18 -4.59
N LEU A 23 -11.17 -2.66 -3.77
CA LEU A 23 -9.74 -2.28 -3.80
C LEU A 23 -8.97 -3.22 -4.73
N LEU A 24 -9.04 -2.98 -6.04
CA LEU A 24 -8.41 -3.83 -7.06
C LEU A 24 -6.87 -3.87 -6.94
N PHE A 25 -6.24 -2.82 -6.44
CA PHE A 25 -4.80 -2.79 -6.20
C PHE A 25 -4.32 -3.81 -5.14
N ASN A 26 -5.23 -4.32 -4.28
CA ASN A 26 -4.93 -5.41 -3.35
C ASN A 26 -4.97 -6.79 -4.02
N GLN A 27 -5.65 -6.91 -5.17
CA GLN A 27 -5.75 -8.14 -5.95
C GLN A 27 -4.60 -8.22 -6.96
N ASP A 28 -4.33 -7.10 -7.63
CA ASP A 28 -3.22 -6.96 -8.57
C ASP A 28 -2.65 -5.54 -8.53
N SER A 29 -1.44 -5.40 -7.98
CA SER A 29 -0.73 -4.11 -7.92
C SER A 29 -0.24 -3.62 -9.28
N TYR A 30 -0.27 -4.47 -10.32
CA TYR A 30 0.19 -4.17 -11.68
C TYR A 30 -0.93 -3.68 -12.61
N LEU A 31 -2.18 -3.66 -12.17
CA LEU A 31 -3.28 -3.06 -12.92
C LEU A 31 -3.01 -1.57 -13.14
N LYS A 32 -2.95 -1.15 -14.40
CA LYS A 32 -2.66 0.22 -14.82
C LYS A 32 -3.91 1.01 -15.17
N GLU A 33 -4.94 0.29 -15.65
CA GLU A 33 -6.21 0.85 -16.08
C GLU A 33 -7.38 -0.09 -15.74
N THR A 34 -8.55 0.47 -15.54
CA THR A 34 -9.81 -0.26 -15.33
C THR A 34 -11.00 0.66 -15.52
N GLU A 35 -12.20 0.09 -15.70
CA GLU A 35 -13.45 0.85 -15.63
C GLU A 35 -14.01 0.88 -14.22
N ALA A 36 -14.64 1.99 -13.86
CA ALA A 36 -15.32 2.17 -12.59
C ALA A 36 -16.53 3.10 -12.74
N SER A 37 -17.45 3.08 -11.77
CA SER A 37 -18.57 4.02 -11.69
C SER A 37 -18.33 5.04 -10.58
N ILE A 38 -18.64 6.30 -10.87
CA ILE A 38 -18.60 7.36 -9.86
C ILE A 38 -19.81 7.20 -8.93
N ILE A 39 -19.55 6.95 -7.64
CA ILE A 39 -20.60 6.74 -6.62
C ILE A 39 -20.78 7.95 -5.70
N GLY A 40 -19.88 8.93 -5.77
CA GLY A 40 -19.98 10.16 -4.99
C GLY A 40 -19.01 11.23 -5.48
N VAL A 41 -19.41 12.48 -5.28
CA VAL A 41 -18.63 13.68 -5.58
C VAL A 41 -18.79 14.67 -4.43
N GLU A 42 -17.69 15.16 -3.87
CA GLU A 42 -17.64 16.17 -2.80
C GLU A 42 -16.52 17.18 -3.11
N GLU A 43 -16.87 18.42 -3.48
CA GLU A 43 -15.92 19.46 -3.87
C GLU A 43 -14.96 19.01 -4.99
N ASN A 44 -13.72 18.64 -4.64
CA ASN A 44 -12.70 18.11 -5.54
C ASN A 44 -12.37 16.63 -5.27
N ILE A 45 -13.28 15.90 -4.62
CA ILE A 45 -13.12 14.49 -4.25
C ILE A 45 -14.09 13.62 -5.05
N ILE A 46 -13.59 12.58 -5.69
CA ILE A 46 -14.38 11.54 -6.33
C ILE A 46 -14.31 10.25 -5.51
N LYS A 47 -15.47 9.60 -5.33
CA LYS A 47 -15.61 8.26 -4.76
C LYS A 47 -16.07 7.31 -5.85
N LEU A 48 -15.46 6.14 -5.93
CA LEU A 48 -15.68 5.13 -6.98
C LEU A 48 -16.16 3.81 -6.37
N ASP A 49 -16.94 3.02 -7.15
CA ASP A 49 -17.38 1.68 -6.76
C ASP A 49 -16.20 0.69 -6.67
N ARG A 50 -15.16 0.89 -7.48
CA ARG A 50 -13.90 0.15 -7.46
C ARG A 50 -12.74 1.06 -7.84
N THR A 51 -11.51 0.68 -7.44
CA THR A 51 -10.34 1.48 -7.78
C THR A 51 -9.07 0.68 -7.87
N ILE A 52 -8.19 1.08 -8.81
CA ILE A 52 -6.80 0.65 -8.91
C ILE A 52 -5.84 1.63 -8.22
N PHE A 53 -6.32 2.80 -7.81
CA PHE A 53 -5.52 3.82 -7.12
C PHE A 53 -5.26 3.40 -5.68
N TYR A 54 -3.99 3.19 -5.34
CA TYR A 54 -3.56 2.95 -3.97
C TYR A 54 -3.76 4.20 -3.11
N ALA A 55 -4.42 4.06 -1.99
CA ALA A 55 -4.59 5.15 -1.04
C ALA A 55 -3.43 5.20 -0.04
N GLU A 56 -2.92 6.40 0.25
CA GLU A 56 -1.83 6.63 1.19
C GLU A 56 -1.94 5.79 2.45
N SER A 57 -0.92 4.97 2.71
CA SER A 57 -0.88 4.08 3.87
C SER A 57 0.53 3.53 4.11
N GLY A 58 0.87 3.21 5.38
CA GLY A 58 2.11 2.50 5.71
C GLY A 58 3.39 3.22 5.28
N GLY A 59 3.33 4.54 5.10
CA GLY A 59 4.46 5.35 4.64
C GLY A 59 4.60 5.44 3.12
N GLN A 60 3.77 4.70 2.33
CA GLN A 60 3.70 4.84 0.87
C GLN A 60 2.65 5.90 0.51
N PRO A 61 2.99 6.89 -0.34
CA PRO A 61 2.06 7.91 -0.83
C PRO A 61 0.89 7.32 -1.64
N GLY A 62 -0.19 8.07 -1.71
CA GLY A 62 -1.31 7.76 -2.60
C GLY A 62 -0.92 7.88 -4.07
N ASP A 63 -1.62 7.13 -4.91
CA ASP A 63 -1.42 7.20 -6.35
C ASP A 63 -1.95 8.48 -6.94
N GLN A 64 -1.36 8.82 -8.06
CA GLN A 64 -1.78 9.86 -8.98
C GLN A 64 -2.16 9.24 -10.33
N GLY A 65 -2.89 9.99 -11.14
CA GLY A 65 -3.28 9.52 -12.46
C GLY A 65 -4.46 10.31 -13.03
N GLU A 66 -5.35 9.61 -13.75
CA GLU A 66 -6.47 10.21 -14.47
C GLU A 66 -7.75 9.40 -14.29
N ILE A 67 -8.87 10.10 -14.20
CA ILE A 67 -10.22 9.58 -14.33
C ILE A 67 -10.76 10.13 -15.65
N VAL A 68 -10.86 9.26 -16.65
CA VAL A 68 -11.23 9.61 -18.03
C VAL A 68 -12.73 9.39 -18.21
N LEU A 69 -13.45 10.45 -18.48
CA LEU A 69 -14.88 10.44 -18.84
C LEU A 69 -15.03 10.69 -20.35
N LYS A 70 -16.23 10.49 -20.88
CA LYS A 70 -16.51 10.67 -22.29
C LYS A 70 -16.07 12.03 -22.85
N ASP A 71 -16.32 13.11 -22.09
CA ASP A 71 -16.15 14.48 -22.54
C ASP A 71 -15.08 15.27 -21.78
N GLN A 72 -14.43 14.65 -20.79
CA GLN A 72 -13.39 15.30 -19.97
C GLN A 72 -12.44 14.29 -19.31
N VAL A 73 -11.26 14.77 -18.94
CA VAL A 73 -10.27 14.04 -18.15
C VAL A 73 -10.06 14.80 -16.84
N LEU A 74 -10.19 14.11 -15.73
CA LEU A 74 -9.94 14.64 -14.39
C LEU A 74 -8.60 14.11 -13.89
N LYS A 75 -7.69 15.01 -13.56
CA LYS A 75 -6.38 14.66 -13.04
C LYS A 75 -6.48 14.34 -11.55
N VAL A 76 -6.18 13.11 -11.15
CA VAL A 76 -6.04 12.70 -9.74
C VAL A 76 -4.65 13.11 -9.26
N VAL A 77 -4.59 14.00 -8.29
CA VAL A 77 -3.34 14.54 -7.73
C VAL A 77 -2.91 13.82 -6.45
N ASP A 78 -3.84 13.15 -5.78
CA ASP A 78 -3.57 12.33 -4.58
C ASP A 78 -4.73 11.34 -4.35
N THR A 79 -4.45 10.25 -3.61
CA THR A 79 -5.44 9.26 -3.22
C THR A 79 -5.31 8.95 -1.75
N LYS A 80 -6.40 9.10 -0.98
CA LYS A 80 -6.42 8.95 0.48
C LYS A 80 -7.49 8.00 0.95
N LYS A 81 -7.30 7.46 2.16
CA LYS A 81 -8.37 6.74 2.86
C LYS A 81 -9.38 7.74 3.42
N GLY A 82 -10.65 7.43 3.29
CA GLY A 82 -11.72 8.14 3.96
C GLY A 82 -11.90 7.72 5.42
N SER A 83 -12.99 8.16 6.02
CA SER A 83 -13.32 7.88 7.42
C SER A 83 -13.98 6.52 7.64
N LYS A 84 -14.51 5.91 6.58
CA LYS A 84 -15.20 4.61 6.63
C LYS A 84 -14.28 3.50 6.09
N PRO A 85 -14.51 2.24 6.50
CA PRO A 85 -13.80 1.10 5.89
C PRO A 85 -13.95 1.09 4.37
N ASN A 86 -12.87 0.84 3.67
CA ASN A 86 -12.80 0.79 2.19
C ASN A 86 -13.33 2.06 1.49
N GLU A 87 -13.39 3.19 2.17
CA GLU A 87 -13.67 4.48 1.53
C GLU A 87 -12.37 5.06 0.99
N ILE A 88 -12.32 5.26 -0.33
CA ILE A 88 -11.17 5.85 -1.03
C ILE A 88 -11.56 7.18 -1.63
N LEU A 89 -10.76 8.19 -1.34
CA LEU A 89 -10.93 9.58 -1.75
C LEU A 89 -9.92 9.89 -2.87
N HIS A 90 -10.40 10.04 -4.10
CA HIS A 90 -9.59 10.47 -5.23
C HIS A 90 -9.65 11.99 -5.31
N ILE A 91 -8.56 12.65 -4.93
CA ILE A 91 -8.45 14.11 -4.92
C ILE A 91 -8.04 14.56 -6.31
N VAL A 92 -8.89 15.34 -6.96
CA VAL A 92 -8.62 15.86 -8.31
C VAL A 92 -8.27 17.33 -8.29
N ASP A 93 -7.67 17.78 -9.39
CA ASP A 93 -7.29 19.17 -9.60
C ASP A 93 -8.53 20.00 -10.01
N GLY A 94 -9.05 20.79 -9.06
CA GLY A 94 -10.19 21.67 -9.26
C GLY A 94 -11.55 21.08 -8.84
N PRO A 95 -12.59 21.92 -8.81
CA PRO A 95 -13.93 21.53 -8.41
C PRO A 95 -14.61 20.65 -9.45
N ILE A 96 -15.51 19.78 -8.99
CA ILE A 96 -16.21 18.79 -9.82
C ILE A 96 -17.72 19.02 -9.75
N ASP A 97 -18.39 18.82 -10.87
CA ASP A 97 -19.85 18.86 -10.94
C ASP A 97 -20.46 17.54 -10.41
N GLN A 98 -21.47 17.65 -9.57
CA GLN A 98 -22.21 16.50 -9.02
C GLN A 98 -22.95 15.67 -10.08
N SER A 99 -23.19 16.23 -11.28
CA SER A 99 -23.80 15.50 -12.41
C SER A 99 -22.97 14.31 -12.90
N LEU A 100 -21.71 14.18 -12.45
CA LEU A 100 -20.86 13.04 -12.74
C LEU A 100 -21.24 11.78 -11.96
N ILE A 101 -22.05 11.87 -10.92
CA ILE A 101 -22.51 10.70 -10.14
C ILE A 101 -23.29 9.74 -11.05
N ASN A 102 -22.99 8.44 -10.94
CA ASN A 102 -23.45 7.33 -11.76
C ASN A 102 -22.90 7.26 -13.19
N GLN A 103 -21.96 8.12 -13.57
CA GLN A 103 -21.25 7.97 -14.83
C GLN A 103 -20.17 6.90 -14.72
N SER A 104 -19.94 6.17 -15.82
CA SER A 104 -18.79 5.30 -16.00
C SER A 104 -17.56 6.12 -16.38
N ALA A 105 -16.41 5.73 -15.85
CA ALA A 105 -15.12 6.35 -16.15
C ALA A 105 -14.04 5.27 -16.29
N GLU A 106 -13.08 5.51 -17.15
CA GLU A 106 -11.85 4.74 -17.23
C GLU A 106 -10.83 5.35 -16.26
N LEU A 107 -10.25 4.52 -15.42
CA LEU A 107 -9.20 4.89 -14.46
C LEU A 107 -7.84 4.58 -15.06
N LYS A 108 -6.89 5.52 -14.98
CA LYS A 108 -5.49 5.33 -15.40
C LYS A 108 -4.56 5.86 -14.32
N ILE A 109 -3.76 4.98 -13.73
CA ILE A 109 -2.75 5.43 -12.76
C ILE A 109 -1.50 5.95 -13.46
N ASN A 110 -0.78 6.86 -12.81
CA ASN A 110 0.60 7.17 -13.18
C ASN A 110 1.48 5.96 -12.85
N TRP A 111 1.63 5.05 -13.83
CA TRP A 111 2.33 3.79 -13.64
C TRP A 111 3.80 3.97 -13.27
N GLU A 112 4.48 4.95 -13.86
CA GLU A 112 5.90 5.20 -13.56
C GLU A 112 6.09 5.56 -12.09
N LEU A 113 5.21 6.41 -11.55
CA LEU A 113 5.22 6.80 -10.14
C LEU A 113 4.86 5.62 -9.24
N ARG A 114 3.79 4.86 -9.55
CA ARG A 114 3.38 3.65 -8.82
C ARG A 114 4.52 2.64 -8.78
N TYR A 115 5.13 2.33 -9.91
CA TYR A 115 6.17 1.32 -10.01
C TYR A 115 7.45 1.75 -9.28
N ALA A 116 7.78 3.05 -9.30
CA ALA A 116 8.87 3.59 -8.47
C ALA A 116 8.58 3.40 -6.96
N HIS A 117 7.35 3.67 -6.51
CA HIS A 117 6.95 3.40 -5.12
C HIS A 117 7.00 1.91 -4.78
N MET A 118 6.55 1.02 -5.67
CA MET A 118 6.63 -0.44 -5.47
C MET A 118 8.06 -0.91 -5.28
N LYS A 119 9.00 -0.46 -6.13
CA LYS A 119 10.43 -0.77 -6.01
C LYS A 119 10.99 -0.30 -4.67
N MET A 120 10.74 0.95 -4.31
CA MET A 120 11.25 1.51 -3.06
C MET A 120 10.59 0.87 -1.83
N HIS A 121 9.30 0.49 -1.90
CA HIS A 121 8.64 -0.21 -0.80
C HIS A 121 9.21 -1.63 -0.62
N SER A 122 9.40 -2.37 -1.72
CA SER A 122 10.06 -3.68 -1.68
C SER A 122 11.50 -3.59 -1.16
N SER A 123 12.22 -2.52 -1.49
CA SER A 123 13.55 -2.23 -0.92
C SER A 123 13.52 -2.03 0.59
N CYS A 124 12.47 -1.37 1.10
CA CYS A 124 12.26 -1.22 2.53
C CYS A 124 12.11 -2.58 3.23
N HIS A 125 11.39 -3.53 2.62
CA HIS A 125 11.26 -4.89 3.15
C HIS A 125 12.59 -5.65 3.18
N ILE A 126 13.42 -5.54 2.14
CA ILE A 126 14.77 -6.12 2.16
C ILE A 126 15.58 -5.51 3.31
N LEU A 127 15.53 -4.20 3.51
CA LEU A 127 16.23 -3.57 4.63
C LEU A 127 15.70 -4.05 6.00
N CYS A 128 14.39 -4.22 6.15
CA CYS A 128 13.77 -4.75 7.37
C CYS A 128 14.15 -6.20 7.65
N SER A 129 14.48 -7.01 6.64
CA SER A 129 14.97 -8.38 6.84
C SER A 129 16.42 -8.43 7.36
N LEU A 130 17.21 -7.40 7.04
CA LEU A 130 18.63 -7.31 7.40
C LEU A 130 18.89 -6.63 8.74
N VAL A 131 17.92 -5.83 9.21
CA VAL A 131 18.02 -5.11 10.50
C VAL A 131 16.96 -5.68 11.44
N ASP A 132 17.42 -6.58 12.36
CA ASP A 132 16.55 -7.19 13.37
C ASP A 132 16.27 -6.18 14.51
N ALA A 133 15.36 -5.26 14.24
CA ALA A 133 14.99 -4.20 15.17
C ALA A 133 13.56 -3.69 14.92
N LEU A 134 12.98 -3.09 15.95
CA LEU A 134 11.65 -2.51 15.88
C LEU A 134 11.63 -1.29 14.94
N ILE A 135 10.69 -1.28 14.01
CA ILE A 135 10.47 -0.15 13.10
C ILE A 135 9.69 0.94 13.83
N THR A 136 10.29 2.13 13.99
CA THR A 136 9.67 3.28 14.67
C THR A 136 9.10 4.31 13.69
N GLY A 137 9.38 4.16 12.40
CA GLY A 137 8.82 4.99 11.34
C GLY A 137 9.32 4.58 9.97
N ALA A 138 8.54 4.89 8.94
CA ALA A 138 8.90 4.65 7.56
C ALA A 138 8.34 5.76 6.66
N SER A 139 9.00 5.97 5.52
CA SER A 139 8.49 6.83 4.45
C SER A 139 9.02 6.33 3.12
N VAL A 140 8.12 5.99 2.23
CA VAL A 140 8.41 5.52 0.87
C VAL A 140 8.26 6.69 -0.09
N GLY A 141 9.26 6.94 -0.90
CA GLY A 141 9.21 7.90 -1.99
C GLY A 141 9.51 7.23 -3.32
N SER A 142 9.46 7.98 -4.41
CA SER A 142 9.74 7.45 -5.75
C SER A 142 11.24 7.32 -6.07
N ALA A 143 12.09 8.08 -5.38
CA ALA A 143 13.54 8.10 -5.62
C ALA A 143 14.36 7.89 -4.34
N LYS A 144 13.75 8.11 -3.18
CA LYS A 144 14.40 7.96 -1.87
C LYS A 144 13.36 7.52 -0.87
N SER A 145 13.74 6.56 -0.02
CA SER A 145 12.93 6.10 1.09
C SER A 145 13.73 6.10 2.38
N ARG A 146 13.06 5.97 3.50
CA ARG A 146 13.72 5.85 4.80
C ARG A 146 12.97 4.92 5.73
N ILE A 147 13.71 4.26 6.58
CA ILE A 147 13.18 3.51 7.70
C ILE A 147 13.93 3.93 8.97
N ASP A 148 13.17 4.13 10.03
CA ASP A 148 13.66 4.44 11.36
C ASP A 148 13.57 3.19 12.24
N PHE A 149 14.70 2.75 12.82
CA PHE A 149 14.81 1.57 13.66
C PHE A 149 15.21 1.92 15.09
N ASP A 150 14.66 1.21 16.06
CA ASP A 150 15.16 1.21 17.44
C ASP A 150 16.33 0.23 17.56
N VAL A 151 17.53 0.69 17.20
CA VAL A 151 18.72 -0.17 17.12
C VAL A 151 19.96 0.53 17.64
N ASP A 152 20.87 -0.25 18.26
CA ASP A 152 22.20 0.24 18.63
C ASP A 152 23.04 0.52 17.37
N PRO A 153 23.71 1.69 17.27
CA PRO A 153 24.51 2.04 16.10
C PRO A 153 25.65 1.06 15.81
N SER A 154 26.17 0.39 16.82
CA SER A 154 27.25 -0.62 16.66
C SER A 154 26.81 -1.85 15.88
N MET A 155 25.51 -2.09 15.78
CA MET A 155 24.93 -3.21 15.02
C MET A 155 24.73 -2.87 13.52
N LEU A 156 24.99 -1.64 13.10
CA LEU A 156 24.79 -1.18 11.73
C LEU A 156 26.14 -0.99 11.02
N ASN A 157 26.41 -1.86 10.06
CA ASN A 157 27.54 -1.72 9.15
C ASN A 157 26.98 -1.45 7.73
N LYS A 158 27.20 -0.25 7.23
CA LYS A 158 26.66 0.19 5.93
C LYS A 158 27.18 -0.64 4.77
N GLU A 159 28.48 -0.96 4.78
CA GLU A 159 29.14 -1.72 3.71
C GLU A 159 28.58 -3.15 3.65
N GLU A 160 28.46 -3.81 4.80
CA GLU A 160 27.90 -5.14 4.91
C GLU A 160 26.42 -5.18 4.50
N LEU A 161 25.64 -4.19 4.93
CA LEU A 161 24.22 -4.07 4.53
C LEU A 161 24.08 -3.88 3.00
N ASN A 162 24.91 -3.06 2.39
CA ASN A 162 24.92 -2.86 0.93
C ASN A 162 25.29 -4.15 0.19
N GLU A 163 26.25 -4.93 0.69
CA GLU A 163 26.63 -6.20 0.11
C GLU A 163 25.49 -7.21 0.16
N LYS A 164 24.83 -7.35 1.33
CA LYS A 164 23.65 -8.22 1.48
C LYS A 164 22.47 -7.80 0.61
N ILE A 165 22.20 -6.49 0.49
CA ILE A 165 21.14 -5.97 -0.38
C ILE A 165 21.41 -6.36 -1.83
N ARG A 166 22.65 -6.15 -2.33
CA ARG A 166 23.03 -6.53 -3.70
C ARG A 166 22.91 -8.04 -3.94
N ASP A 167 23.30 -8.85 -2.97
CA ASP A 167 23.17 -10.32 -3.04
C ASP A 167 21.70 -10.73 -3.16
N ILE A 168 20.82 -10.21 -2.30
CA ILE A 168 19.36 -10.49 -2.32
C ILE A 168 18.75 -10.10 -3.66
N ILE A 169 19.06 -8.90 -4.17
CA ILE A 169 18.53 -8.42 -5.46
C ILE A 169 19.03 -9.30 -6.61
N SER A 170 20.29 -9.71 -6.59
CA SER A 170 20.90 -10.53 -7.66
C SER A 170 20.33 -11.94 -7.74
N LYS A 171 19.83 -12.48 -6.63
CA LYS A 171 19.23 -13.82 -6.54
C LYS A 171 17.80 -13.91 -7.05
N ASP A 172 17.18 -12.76 -7.36
CA ASP A 172 15.85 -12.67 -7.97
C ASP A 172 14.76 -13.43 -7.20
N TYR A 173 14.68 -13.22 -5.90
CA TYR A 173 13.66 -13.85 -5.05
C TYR A 173 12.25 -13.36 -5.41
N PRO A 174 11.24 -14.25 -5.43
CA PRO A 174 9.84 -13.85 -5.60
C PRO A 174 9.36 -13.01 -4.40
N ILE A 175 8.50 -12.03 -4.68
CA ILE A 175 7.78 -11.25 -3.68
C ILE A 175 6.31 -11.63 -3.79
N ILE A 176 5.79 -12.29 -2.75
CA ILE A 176 4.48 -12.91 -2.73
C ILE A 176 3.56 -12.14 -1.81
N ILE A 177 2.42 -11.73 -2.33
CA ILE A 177 1.35 -11.09 -1.56
C ILE A 177 0.36 -12.17 -1.15
N ASN A 178 0.14 -12.33 0.16
CA ASN A 178 -0.80 -13.27 0.73
C ASN A 178 -1.74 -12.56 1.72
N GLN A 179 -2.72 -13.29 2.22
CA GLN A 179 -3.62 -12.83 3.28
C GLN A 179 -3.66 -13.85 4.41
N ILE A 180 -3.63 -13.37 5.64
CA ILE A 180 -3.87 -14.13 6.86
C ILE A 180 -5.11 -13.59 7.56
N THR A 181 -5.67 -14.37 8.46
CA THR A 181 -6.77 -13.90 9.32
C THR A 181 -6.27 -13.05 10.48
N GLY A 182 -7.14 -12.22 11.04
CA GLY A 182 -6.83 -11.47 12.25
C GLY A 182 -6.47 -12.38 13.45
N ASP A 183 -6.99 -13.62 13.50
CA ASP A 183 -6.66 -14.57 14.56
C ASP A 183 -5.29 -15.21 14.33
N GLU A 184 -4.90 -15.49 13.08
CA GLU A 184 -3.54 -15.89 12.73
C GLU A 184 -2.53 -14.80 13.08
N LEU A 185 -2.85 -13.53 12.84
CA LEU A 185 -1.99 -12.42 13.26
C LEU A 185 -1.84 -12.35 14.79
N LYS A 186 -2.92 -12.51 15.55
CA LYS A 186 -2.84 -12.56 17.03
C LYS A 186 -1.95 -13.68 17.54
N SER A 187 -1.94 -14.83 16.84
CA SER A 187 -1.09 -15.97 17.15
C SER A 187 0.38 -15.76 16.72
N ASN A 188 0.62 -14.84 15.78
CA ASN A 188 1.92 -14.53 15.20
C ASN A 188 2.22 -13.03 15.25
N PRO A 189 2.29 -12.40 16.44
CA PRO A 189 2.43 -10.94 16.57
C PRO A 189 3.75 -10.40 15.98
N HIS A 190 4.76 -11.24 15.81
CA HIS A 190 6.05 -10.90 15.20
C HIS A 190 5.93 -10.52 13.72
N LEU A 191 4.82 -10.87 13.05
CA LEU A 191 4.54 -10.45 11.68
C LEU A 191 4.21 -8.95 11.57
N ALA A 192 3.85 -8.30 12.67
CA ALA A 192 3.64 -6.87 12.76
C ALA A 192 4.91 -6.18 13.27
N LYS A 193 5.92 -5.99 12.41
CA LYS A 193 7.22 -5.41 12.79
C LYS A 193 7.18 -3.91 13.14
N GLY A 194 6.11 -3.21 12.83
CA GLY A 194 5.94 -1.78 13.11
C GLY A 194 5.50 -1.51 14.55
N ALA A 195 6.23 -0.67 15.27
CA ALA A 195 5.91 -0.28 16.65
C ALA A 195 4.69 0.61 16.80
N ALA A 196 4.39 1.40 15.79
CA ALA A 196 3.48 2.55 15.93
C ALA A 196 2.07 2.31 15.39
N VAL A 197 1.87 1.36 14.48
CA VAL A 197 0.58 1.16 13.81
C VAL A 197 0.32 -0.33 13.61
N SER A 198 -0.77 -0.81 14.21
CA SER A 198 -1.25 -2.16 13.90
C SER A 198 -1.64 -2.28 12.42
N PRO A 199 -1.32 -3.40 11.76
CA PRO A 199 -1.78 -3.63 10.39
C PRO A 199 -3.31 -3.51 10.29
N PRO A 200 -3.84 -2.92 9.22
CA PRO A 200 -5.29 -2.85 9.03
C PRO A 200 -5.88 -4.25 8.88
N VAL A 201 -6.88 -4.56 9.69
CA VAL A 201 -7.68 -5.78 9.57
C VAL A 201 -8.99 -5.40 8.87
N ILE A 202 -9.19 -5.89 7.65
CA ILE A 202 -10.38 -5.63 6.84
C ILE A 202 -11.08 -6.98 6.61
N ASP A 203 -12.35 -7.09 7.01
CA ASP A 203 -13.13 -8.33 6.91
C ASP A 203 -12.39 -9.56 7.49
N ASN A 204 -11.76 -9.37 8.65
CA ASN A 204 -10.90 -10.35 9.33
C ASN A 204 -9.69 -10.81 8.49
N LYS A 205 -9.25 -10.03 7.51
CA LYS A 205 -8.07 -10.31 6.66
C LYS A 205 -7.01 -9.25 6.84
N VAL A 206 -5.76 -9.70 6.81
CA VAL A 206 -4.56 -8.86 6.88
C VAL A 206 -3.64 -9.27 5.75
N GLN A 207 -3.24 -8.31 4.91
CA GLN A 207 -2.27 -8.58 3.86
C GLN A 207 -0.88 -8.82 4.46
N THR A 208 -0.19 -9.83 3.94
CA THR A 208 1.22 -10.10 4.23
C THR A 208 2.04 -10.03 2.95
N VAL A 209 3.29 -9.64 3.12
CA VAL A 209 4.31 -9.62 2.06
C VAL A 209 5.42 -10.57 2.46
N GLN A 210 5.75 -11.51 1.58
CA GLN A 210 6.82 -12.48 1.75
C GLN A 210 7.86 -12.28 0.65
N ILE A 211 9.13 -12.24 1.01
CA ILE A 211 10.27 -12.26 0.08
C ILE A 211 10.94 -13.62 0.18
N GLY A 212 11.05 -14.31 -0.96
CA GLY A 212 11.55 -15.68 -1.02
C GLY A 212 10.47 -16.73 -0.83
N GLU A 213 10.83 -18.01 -0.99
CA GLU A 213 9.92 -19.15 -0.86
C GLU A 213 10.61 -20.40 -0.31
N GLY A 214 9.82 -21.36 0.17
CA GLY A 214 10.31 -22.61 0.73
C GLY A 214 11.25 -22.41 1.93
N GLU A 215 12.47 -22.92 1.85
CA GLU A 215 13.50 -22.76 2.89
C GLU A 215 14.24 -21.41 2.79
N ASN A 216 14.01 -20.63 1.73
CA ASN A 216 14.69 -19.37 1.45
C ASN A 216 13.82 -18.15 1.72
N ILE A 217 12.97 -18.16 2.74
CA ILE A 217 12.19 -16.99 3.15
C ILE A 217 13.14 -15.99 3.80
N ILE A 218 13.24 -14.79 3.20
CA ILE A 218 14.10 -13.70 3.67
C ILE A 218 13.32 -12.76 4.57
N ASP A 219 12.08 -12.42 4.16
CA ASP A 219 11.19 -11.57 4.94
C ASP A 219 9.74 -12.09 4.86
N LEU A 220 9.02 -11.96 5.96
CA LEU A 220 7.58 -12.16 6.04
C LEU A 220 7.00 -11.21 7.07
N GLN A 221 6.16 -10.28 6.65
CA GLN A 221 5.51 -9.34 7.56
C GLN A 221 4.18 -8.82 7.02
N CYS A 222 3.35 -8.30 7.91
CA CYS A 222 2.11 -7.62 7.54
C CYS A 222 2.43 -6.29 6.86
N CYS A 223 1.91 -6.11 5.65
CA CYS A 223 2.05 -4.87 4.90
C CYS A 223 0.89 -4.71 3.92
N GLY A 224 0.21 -3.56 3.95
CA GLY A 224 -0.88 -3.23 3.01
C GLY A 224 -0.43 -2.42 1.80
N GLY A 225 0.87 -2.32 1.53
CA GLY A 225 1.42 -1.57 0.40
C GLY A 225 1.41 -2.35 -0.92
N THR A 226 1.88 -1.69 -1.96
CA THR A 226 2.10 -2.31 -3.28
C THR A 226 3.58 -2.67 -3.46
N HIS A 227 3.85 -3.82 -4.08
CA HIS A 227 5.20 -4.37 -4.19
C HIS A 227 5.49 -4.91 -5.59
N CYS A 228 6.78 -5.01 -5.94
CA CYS A 228 7.25 -5.74 -7.12
C CYS A 228 6.94 -7.23 -7.00
N GLN A 229 6.99 -7.97 -8.11
CA GLN A 229 6.84 -9.43 -8.13
C GLN A 229 8.15 -10.15 -7.81
N SER A 230 9.30 -9.49 -8.00
CA SER A 230 10.59 -10.05 -7.62
C SER A 230 11.58 -8.98 -7.16
N THR A 231 12.62 -9.43 -6.43
CA THR A 231 13.66 -8.52 -5.93
C THR A 231 14.51 -7.92 -7.05
N LYS A 232 14.64 -8.60 -8.20
CA LYS A 232 15.39 -8.11 -9.36
C LYS A 232 14.79 -6.86 -10.01
N GLU A 233 13.47 -6.70 -9.93
CA GLU A 233 12.78 -5.52 -10.46
C GLU A 233 13.20 -4.22 -9.75
N ILE A 234 13.67 -4.32 -8.50
CA ILE A 234 14.15 -3.17 -7.72
C ILE A 234 15.31 -2.48 -8.45
N GLY A 235 16.20 -3.27 -9.06
CA GLY A 235 17.41 -2.77 -9.71
C GLY A 235 18.50 -2.37 -8.70
N PRO A 236 19.49 -1.59 -9.13
CA PRO A 236 20.58 -1.15 -8.25
C PRO A 236 20.05 -0.33 -7.07
N LEU A 237 20.43 -0.72 -5.86
CA LEU A 237 20.04 -0.08 -4.61
C LEU A 237 21.26 0.04 -3.69
N GLU A 238 21.37 1.19 -3.02
CA GLU A 238 22.38 1.43 -2.01
C GLU A 238 21.82 2.19 -0.82
N ILE A 239 22.33 1.86 0.37
CA ILE A 239 22.08 2.64 1.58
C ILE A 239 22.75 4.00 1.44
N GLY A 240 21.96 5.04 1.63
CA GLY A 240 22.41 6.40 1.68
C GLY A 240 23.07 6.77 3.02
N LYS A 241 22.54 7.79 3.68
CA LYS A 241 22.99 8.23 4.99
C LYS A 241 22.30 7.45 6.11
N ILE A 242 23.06 7.01 7.12
CA ILE A 242 22.53 6.54 8.40
C ILE A 242 22.57 7.70 9.37
N GLU A 243 21.43 8.11 9.92
CA GLU A 243 21.29 9.29 10.76
C GLU A 243 20.87 8.91 12.19
N ASN A 244 21.41 9.63 13.16
CA ASN A 244 20.97 9.55 14.54
C ASN A 244 19.72 10.42 14.76
N LYS A 245 18.59 9.83 15.16
CA LYS A 245 17.32 10.52 15.46
C LYS A 245 16.95 10.44 16.94
N GLY A 246 17.84 9.95 17.81
CA GLY A 246 17.64 9.83 19.24
C GLY A 246 18.57 8.78 19.84
N LYS A 247 18.40 8.49 21.13
CA LYS A 247 19.32 7.60 21.88
C LYS A 247 19.51 6.25 21.21
N ARG A 248 18.44 5.63 20.71
CA ARG A 248 18.45 4.34 19.97
C ARG A 248 17.82 4.42 18.59
N ASN A 249 17.23 5.57 18.20
CA ASN A 249 16.54 5.69 16.92
C ASN A 249 17.53 6.02 15.80
N ARG A 250 17.63 5.12 14.84
CA ARG A 250 18.51 5.24 13.66
C ARG A 250 17.69 5.26 12.39
N ARG A 251 17.84 6.34 11.62
CA ARG A 251 17.24 6.48 10.30
C ARG A 251 18.19 5.97 9.25
N ILE A 252 17.77 4.99 8.48
CA ILE A 252 18.49 4.48 7.31
C ILE A 252 17.76 5.00 6.06
N ASN A 253 18.48 5.75 5.24
CA ASN A 253 17.99 6.24 3.96
C ASN A 253 18.42 5.28 2.85
N ILE A 254 17.56 5.04 1.87
CA ILE A 254 17.80 4.23 0.68
C ILE A 254 17.29 4.95 -0.56
#